data_1bb380ef70214af02562cdb65e57bd29
#
_entry.id   1bb380ef70214af02562cdb65e57bd29
#
_cell.length_a   1.000
_cell.length_b   1.000
_cell.length_c   1.000
_cell.angle_alpha   90.00
_cell.angle_beta   90.00
_cell.angle_gamma   90.00
#
_symmetry.space_group_name_H-M   'P 1'
#
loop_
_entity.id
_entity.type
_entity.pdbx_description
1 polymer ?
#
loop_
_entity_poly.entity_id
_entity_poly.type
_entity_poly.pdbx_seq_one_letter_code
_entity_poly.pdbx_strand_id
1 'polypeptide(L)'
;MNDARRRRKAKQMRRDAQRSTGKQPGSPEETLLVDEVRQALAGHPLDLLGVVSVLIEATKPAPAGWLPPDDQRESVDLARLLDGFLHTPAHETTALLAVLADVLDDPELRAQCRREVDARRDTAPRWLADLADVEVYRAVRVTHAPGAGEEVLIGARLAGGDELTCAVSIDGDTSGMVADAFLVPDSIGRVLVTAEGRNTDPDTRFADMALVEARTCSSAAWHGHRSSWSRRTRGRPAGRSCSG
;
A
#
# COMPACT_ATOMS: atom_id res chain seq x y z
N MET A 1 34.79 40.20 39.35
CA MET A 1 33.36 40.17 38.96
C MET A 1 33.04 39.51 37.61
N ASN A 2 33.93 38.66 37.05
CA ASN A 2 33.78 38.06 35.72
C ASN A 2 33.34 36.55 35.68
N ASP A 3 33.44 35.85 36.79
CA ASP A 3 33.24 34.38 36.81
C ASP A 3 31.75 33.95 36.75
N ALA A 4 30.87 34.71 37.38
CA ALA A 4 29.43 34.44 37.35
C ALA A 4 28.82 34.66 35.95
N ARG A 5 29.36 35.59 35.18
CA ARG A 5 28.93 35.88 33.79
C ARG A 5 29.41 34.80 32.85
N ARG A 6 30.61 34.25 33.03
CA ARG A 6 31.14 33.10 32.28
C ARG A 6 30.34 31.83 32.56
N ARG A 7 29.97 31.56 33.80
CA ARG A 7 29.15 30.38 34.15
C ARG A 7 27.73 30.43 33.59
N ARG A 8 27.11 31.62 33.57
CA ARG A 8 25.79 31.84 32.95
C ARG A 8 25.85 31.64 31.43
N LYS A 9 26.86 32.17 30.78
CA LYS A 9 27.04 32.01 29.32
C LYS A 9 27.31 30.56 28.93
N ALA A 10 28.14 29.84 29.71
CA ALA A 10 28.39 28.40 29.48
C ALA A 10 27.13 27.53 29.69
N LYS A 11 26.28 27.88 30.69
CA LYS A 11 25.02 27.19 30.94
C LYS A 11 23.99 27.46 29.81
N GLN A 12 23.98 28.68 29.27
CA GLN A 12 23.13 29.06 28.15
C GLN A 12 23.57 28.37 26.87
N MET A 13 24.86 28.31 26.54
CA MET A 13 25.39 27.60 25.39
C MET A 13 25.10 26.10 25.48
N ARG A 14 25.15 25.46 26.67
CA ARG A 14 24.75 24.05 26.83
C ARG A 14 23.26 23.84 26.63
N ARG A 15 22.38 24.78 27.05
CA ARG A 15 20.94 24.70 26.79
C ARG A 15 20.60 24.91 25.31
N ASP A 16 21.31 25.82 24.65
CA ASP A 16 21.12 26.07 23.23
C ASP A 16 21.67 24.92 22.38
N ALA A 17 22.80 24.31 22.77
CA ALA A 17 23.31 23.07 22.16
C ALA A 17 22.37 21.89 22.39
N GLN A 18 21.74 21.73 23.56
CA GLN A 18 20.73 20.68 23.79
C GLN A 18 19.42 20.91 23.05
N ARG A 19 19.05 22.18 22.78
CA ARG A 19 17.89 22.49 21.92
C ARG A 19 18.18 22.25 20.42
N SER A 20 19.42 22.47 19.99
CA SER A 20 19.82 22.20 18.61
C SER A 20 20.06 20.70 18.32
N THR A 21 20.37 19.89 19.35
CA THR A 21 20.48 18.42 19.20
C THR A 21 19.13 17.72 19.12
N GLY A 22 18.01 18.39 19.48
CA GLY A 22 16.66 17.85 19.39
C GLY A 22 15.98 18.05 18.03
N LYS A 23 16.65 18.69 17.08
CA LYS A 23 16.15 18.87 15.72
C LYS A 23 17.27 18.52 14.74
N GLN A 24 17.60 17.21 14.68
CA GLN A 24 18.32 16.70 13.54
C GLN A 24 17.42 16.95 12.32
N PRO A 25 17.87 17.70 11.30
CA PRO A 25 17.15 17.73 10.04
C PRO A 25 17.10 16.26 9.58
N GLY A 26 15.90 15.74 9.34
CA GLY A 26 15.70 14.41 8.77
C GLY A 26 16.58 14.24 7.53
N SER A 27 16.93 13.01 7.21
CA SER A 27 17.70 12.77 5.99
C SER A 27 16.93 13.38 4.80
N PRO A 28 17.58 13.77 3.70
CA PRO A 28 16.88 14.27 2.52
C PRO A 28 15.75 13.33 2.07
N GLU A 29 15.92 12.03 2.24
CA GLU A 29 14.93 11.00 1.93
C GLU A 29 13.72 11.03 2.87
N GLU A 30 13.92 11.25 4.18
CA GLU A 30 12.82 11.42 5.15
C GLU A 30 12.02 12.68 4.85
N THR A 31 12.66 13.77 4.45
CA THR A 31 11.98 15.01 4.08
C THR A 31 11.13 14.80 2.83
N LEU A 32 11.65 14.10 1.82
CA LEU A 32 10.92 13.78 0.59
C LEU A 32 9.68 12.90 0.88
N LEU A 33 9.81 11.88 1.71
CA LEU A 33 8.68 11.03 2.10
C LEU A 33 7.60 11.82 2.83
N VAL A 34 7.98 12.69 3.77
CA VAL A 34 7.01 13.51 4.52
C VAL A 34 6.25 14.45 3.58
N ASP A 35 6.93 15.05 2.61
CA ASP A 35 6.31 15.96 1.63
C ASP A 35 5.39 15.17 0.68
N GLU A 36 5.77 13.97 0.26
CA GLU A 36 4.94 13.07 -0.57
C GLU A 36 3.67 12.65 0.17
N VAL A 37 3.79 12.23 1.44
CA VAL A 37 2.63 11.88 2.27
C VAL A 37 1.71 13.08 2.49
N ARG A 38 2.27 14.26 2.71
CA ARG A 38 1.48 15.50 2.86
C ARG A 38 0.69 15.82 1.59
N GLN A 39 1.31 15.65 0.43
CA GLN A 39 0.64 15.83 -0.85
C GLN A 39 -0.46 14.77 -1.06
N ALA A 40 -0.18 13.52 -0.74
CA ALA A 40 -1.13 12.42 -0.83
C ALA A 40 -2.35 12.61 0.08
N LEU A 41 -2.15 13.14 1.29
CA LEU A 41 -3.26 13.47 2.23
C LEU A 41 -4.17 14.61 1.73
N ALA A 42 -3.65 15.49 0.87
CA ALA A 42 -4.43 16.57 0.26
C ALA A 42 -5.14 16.13 -1.03
N GLY A 43 -4.79 14.97 -1.57
CA GLY A 43 -5.33 14.40 -2.81
C GLY A 43 -6.44 13.37 -2.58
N HIS A 44 -6.57 12.46 -3.53
CA HIS A 44 -7.49 11.33 -3.42
C HIS A 44 -6.94 10.28 -2.42
N PRO A 45 -7.80 9.59 -1.63
CA PRO A 45 -7.36 8.54 -0.69
C PRO A 45 -6.42 7.49 -1.28
N LEU A 46 -6.58 7.14 -2.56
CA LEU A 46 -5.68 6.22 -3.26
C LEU A 46 -4.24 6.71 -3.37
N ASP A 47 -3.99 8.00 -3.31
CA ASP A 47 -2.63 8.55 -3.37
C ASP A 47 -1.85 8.10 -2.13
N LEU A 48 -2.45 8.18 -0.93
CA LEU A 48 -1.83 7.69 0.30
C LEU A 48 -1.70 6.17 0.32
N LEU A 49 -2.72 5.44 -0.14
CA LEU A 49 -2.67 3.99 -0.27
C LEU A 49 -1.55 3.56 -1.23
N GLY A 50 -1.35 4.32 -2.32
CA GLY A 50 -0.25 4.13 -3.27
C GLY A 50 1.11 4.30 -2.61
N VAL A 51 1.34 5.37 -1.86
CA VAL A 51 2.58 5.61 -1.10
C VAL A 51 2.86 4.44 -0.15
N VAL A 52 1.85 4.00 0.63
CA VAL A 52 2.02 2.87 1.56
C VAL A 52 2.31 1.57 0.81
N SER A 53 1.67 1.33 -0.32
CA SER A 53 1.92 0.13 -1.14
C SER A 53 3.37 0.09 -1.65
N VAL A 54 3.91 1.22 -2.12
CA VAL A 54 5.31 1.35 -2.54
C VAL A 54 6.26 1.11 -1.36
N LEU A 55 5.95 1.66 -0.19
CA LEU A 55 6.75 1.44 1.03
C LEU A 55 6.79 -0.05 1.42
N ILE A 56 5.64 -0.73 1.43
CA ILE A 56 5.56 -2.17 1.74
C ILE A 56 6.34 -2.98 0.69
N GLU A 57 6.21 -2.65 -0.59
CA GLU A 57 6.92 -3.35 -1.67
C GLU A 57 8.44 -3.18 -1.55
N ALA A 58 8.90 -1.98 -1.18
CA ALA A 58 10.32 -1.70 -0.95
C ALA A 58 10.93 -2.49 0.21
N THR A 59 10.10 -2.99 1.15
CA THR A 59 10.56 -3.84 2.26
C THR A 59 10.60 -5.33 1.91
N LYS A 60 10.05 -5.74 0.77
CA LYS A 60 10.10 -7.13 0.34
C LYS A 60 11.48 -7.49 -0.19
N PRO A 61 11.98 -8.70 0.10
CA PRO A 61 13.24 -9.15 -0.45
C PRO A 61 13.17 -9.20 -1.98
N ALA A 62 14.18 -8.64 -2.65
CA ALA A 62 14.28 -8.71 -4.11
C ALA A 62 14.24 -10.17 -4.59
N PRO A 63 13.55 -10.49 -5.70
CA PRO A 63 13.54 -11.83 -6.26
C PRO A 63 14.98 -12.28 -6.54
N ALA A 64 15.36 -13.45 -6.00
CA ALA A 64 16.69 -14.01 -6.20
C ALA A 64 17.01 -14.15 -7.70
N GLY A 65 18.07 -13.50 -8.16
CA GLY A 65 18.58 -13.64 -9.52
C GLY A 65 18.37 -12.46 -10.48
N TRP A 66 17.78 -11.35 -10.02
CA TRP A 66 17.51 -10.17 -10.88
C TRP A 66 18.56 -9.05 -10.79
N LEU A 67 19.35 -9.02 -9.71
CA LEU A 67 20.38 -7.99 -9.51
C LEU A 67 21.77 -8.61 -9.41
N PRO A 68 22.82 -7.95 -9.96
CA PRO A 68 24.20 -8.31 -9.70
C PRO A 68 24.48 -8.29 -8.19
N PRO A 69 25.44 -9.12 -7.68
CA PRO A 69 25.75 -9.20 -6.25
C PRO A 69 26.15 -7.88 -5.60
N ASP A 70 26.68 -6.93 -6.38
CA ASP A 70 27.11 -5.60 -5.89
C ASP A 70 25.97 -4.57 -5.79
N ASP A 71 24.80 -4.85 -6.37
CA ASP A 71 23.62 -3.95 -6.35
C ASP A 71 22.54 -4.43 -5.36
N GLN A 72 22.87 -5.29 -4.41
CA GLN A 72 21.96 -5.62 -3.31
C GLN A 72 21.81 -4.38 -2.43
N ARG A 73 20.91 -3.48 -2.83
CA ARG A 73 20.38 -2.46 -1.92
C ARG A 73 19.91 -3.20 -0.68
N GLU A 74 20.44 -2.83 0.49
CA GLU A 74 19.91 -3.32 1.76
C GLU A 74 18.41 -3.10 1.72
N SER A 75 17.64 -4.20 1.64
CA SER A 75 16.18 -4.13 1.74
C SER A 75 15.88 -3.48 3.09
N VAL A 76 15.19 -2.35 3.06
CA VAL A 76 14.78 -1.70 4.30
C VAL A 76 13.85 -2.67 5.01
N ASP A 77 14.21 -3.08 6.21
CA ASP A 77 13.35 -3.94 7.02
C ASP A 77 12.07 -3.18 7.42
N LEU A 78 10.91 -3.79 7.20
CA LEU A 78 9.62 -3.20 7.56
C LEU A 78 9.55 -2.81 9.04
N ALA A 79 10.09 -3.64 9.93
CA ALA A 79 10.11 -3.35 11.36
C ALA A 79 10.94 -2.08 11.66
N ARG A 80 12.08 -1.91 10.99
CA ARG A 80 12.91 -0.71 11.12
C ARG A 80 12.23 0.55 10.57
N LEU A 81 11.52 0.41 9.44
CA LEU A 81 10.73 1.51 8.88
C LEU A 81 9.63 1.96 9.85
N LEU A 82 8.89 1.00 10.40
CA LEU A 82 7.85 1.25 11.40
C LEU A 82 8.42 1.92 12.66
N ASP A 83 9.56 1.45 13.15
CA ASP A 83 10.24 2.04 14.31
C ASP A 83 10.56 3.52 14.08
N GLY A 84 11.01 3.89 12.88
CA GLY A 84 11.18 5.29 12.49
C GLY A 84 9.90 6.10 12.58
N PHE A 85 8.77 5.58 12.09
CA PHE A 85 7.47 6.26 12.17
C PHE A 85 6.94 6.38 13.60
N LEU A 86 7.16 5.35 14.44
CA LEU A 86 6.78 5.35 15.84
C LEU A 86 7.53 6.42 16.65
N HIS A 87 8.81 6.65 16.35
CA HIS A 87 9.64 7.62 17.04
C HIS A 87 9.51 9.06 16.50
N THR A 88 8.80 9.24 15.38
CA THR A 88 8.61 10.56 14.75
C THR A 88 7.13 10.95 14.79
N PRO A 89 6.62 11.54 15.89
CA PRO A 89 5.22 11.95 15.99
C PRO A 89 4.97 13.17 15.09
N ALA A 90 4.31 12.91 13.96
CA ALA A 90 3.87 13.92 13.01
C ALA A 90 2.53 13.48 12.40
N HIS A 91 1.77 14.41 11.83
CA HIS A 91 0.50 14.10 11.18
C HIS A 91 0.67 13.09 10.03
N GLU A 92 1.72 13.26 9.25
CA GLU A 92 2.06 12.41 8.11
C GLU A 92 2.42 10.97 8.54
N THR A 93 3.23 10.82 9.60
CA THR A 93 3.58 9.49 10.11
C THR A 93 2.40 8.82 10.81
N THR A 94 1.51 9.59 11.44
CA THR A 94 0.26 9.07 12.01
C THR A 94 -0.65 8.53 10.91
N ALA A 95 -0.77 9.23 9.78
CA ALA A 95 -1.54 8.77 8.64
C ALA A 95 -0.97 7.49 8.02
N LEU A 96 0.37 7.40 7.88
CA LEU A 96 1.03 6.16 7.42
C LEU A 96 0.75 4.98 8.35
N LEU A 97 0.88 5.19 9.67
CA LEU A 97 0.60 4.15 10.67
C LEU A 97 -0.87 3.71 10.64
N ALA A 98 -1.82 4.63 10.41
CA ALA A 98 -3.23 4.29 10.32
C ALA A 98 -3.52 3.38 9.12
N VAL A 99 -2.97 3.67 7.94
CA VAL A 99 -3.12 2.79 6.77
C VAL A 99 -2.43 1.44 7.02
N LEU A 100 -1.20 1.44 7.55
CA LEU A 100 -0.45 0.22 7.85
C LEU A 100 -1.18 -0.68 8.85
N ALA A 101 -1.92 -0.08 9.81
CA ALA A 101 -2.74 -0.82 10.76
C ALA A 101 -3.85 -1.67 10.12
N ASP A 102 -4.27 -1.33 8.90
CA ASP A 102 -5.32 -2.06 8.19
C ASP A 102 -4.78 -2.97 7.07
N VAL A 103 -3.67 -2.59 6.43
CA VAL A 103 -3.16 -3.31 5.25
C VAL A 103 -2.07 -4.34 5.53
N LEU A 104 -1.38 -4.27 6.68
CA LEU A 104 -0.34 -5.24 7.02
C LEU A 104 -0.92 -6.63 7.29
N ASP A 105 -0.23 -7.68 6.82
CA ASP A 105 -0.61 -9.07 7.11
C ASP A 105 -0.29 -9.48 8.56
N ASP A 106 0.77 -8.90 9.15
CA ASP A 106 1.24 -9.22 10.50
C ASP A 106 0.33 -8.62 11.58
N PRO A 107 -0.34 -9.45 12.42
CA PRO A 107 -1.27 -8.97 13.42
C PRO A 107 -0.59 -8.20 14.57
N GLU A 108 0.67 -8.49 14.88
CA GLU A 108 1.40 -7.82 15.96
C GLU A 108 1.79 -6.40 15.52
N LEU A 109 2.32 -6.25 14.30
CA LEU A 109 2.65 -4.95 13.72
C LEU A 109 1.39 -4.10 13.53
N ARG A 110 0.28 -4.68 13.08
CA ARG A 110 -1.02 -3.97 13.01
C ARG A 110 -1.46 -3.45 14.37
N ALA A 111 -1.41 -4.29 15.39
CA ALA A 111 -1.80 -3.90 16.75
C ALA A 111 -0.86 -2.81 17.32
N GLN A 112 0.41 -2.83 16.97
CA GLN A 112 1.37 -1.78 17.35
C GLN A 112 1.02 -0.46 16.68
N CYS A 113 0.77 -0.46 15.38
CA CYS A 113 0.35 0.74 14.64
C CYS A 113 -0.93 1.35 15.22
N ARG A 114 -1.97 0.54 15.49
CA ARG A 114 -3.23 1.01 16.08
C ARG A 114 -3.02 1.66 17.44
N ARG A 115 -2.28 1.02 18.34
CA ARG A 115 -2.00 1.60 19.66
C ARG A 115 -1.33 2.97 19.58
N GLU A 116 -0.41 3.14 18.63
CA GLU A 116 0.29 4.41 18.46
C GLU A 116 -0.63 5.49 17.87
N VAL A 117 -1.42 5.16 16.85
CA VAL A 117 -2.42 6.07 16.27
C VAL A 117 -3.40 6.55 17.36
N ASP A 118 -3.92 5.63 18.18
CA ASP A 118 -4.83 5.96 19.29
C ASP A 118 -4.16 6.88 20.34
N ALA A 119 -2.86 6.67 20.60
CA ALA A 119 -2.11 7.46 21.57
C ALA A 119 -1.85 8.89 21.11
N ARG A 120 -1.69 9.12 19.81
CA ARG A 120 -1.32 10.44 19.23
C ARG A 120 -2.45 11.43 19.24
N ARG A 121 -3.71 11.00 19.29
CA ARG A 121 -4.91 11.86 19.28
C ARG A 121 -4.97 12.86 18.13
N ASP A 122 -4.27 12.56 17.05
CA ASP A 122 -4.31 13.36 15.84
C ASP A 122 -5.67 13.30 15.17
N THR A 123 -6.07 14.40 14.55
CA THR A 123 -7.31 14.44 13.77
C THR A 123 -7.03 13.88 12.38
N ALA A 124 -7.18 12.58 12.22
CA ALA A 124 -7.07 11.95 10.91
C ALA A 124 -8.29 12.28 10.02
N PRO A 125 -8.15 12.33 8.69
CA PRO A 125 -9.28 12.39 7.77
C PRO A 125 -10.27 11.25 8.05
N ARG A 126 -11.55 11.53 7.91
CA ARG A 126 -12.60 10.57 8.26
C ARG A 126 -12.47 9.24 7.51
N TRP A 127 -12.15 9.30 6.21
CA TRP A 127 -11.94 8.10 5.40
C TRP A 127 -10.80 7.22 5.93
N LEU A 128 -9.79 7.82 6.57
CA LEU A 128 -8.66 7.11 7.12
C LEU A 128 -8.98 6.43 8.45
N ALA A 129 -9.83 7.05 9.27
CA ALA A 129 -10.31 6.45 10.52
C ALA A 129 -11.22 5.24 10.26
N ASP A 130 -11.99 5.29 9.18
CA ASP A 130 -13.00 4.30 8.82
C ASP A 130 -12.57 3.50 7.56
N LEU A 131 -11.27 3.34 7.33
CA LEU A 131 -10.73 2.68 6.13
C LEU A 131 -11.21 1.22 6.00
N ALA A 132 -11.47 0.55 7.12
CA ALA A 132 -12.02 -0.80 7.14
C ALA A 132 -13.51 -0.86 6.72
N ASP A 133 -14.22 0.26 6.80
CA ASP A 133 -15.67 0.36 6.53
C ASP A 133 -15.94 0.87 5.11
N VAL A 134 -15.39 0.16 4.12
CA VAL A 134 -15.61 0.45 2.70
C VAL A 134 -16.96 -0.09 2.26
N GLU A 135 -17.83 0.79 1.73
CA GLU A 135 -19.10 0.41 1.13
C GLU A 135 -18.91 -0.04 -0.32
N VAL A 136 -19.06 -1.33 -0.59
CA VAL A 136 -19.12 -1.86 -1.96
C VAL A 136 -20.58 -1.77 -2.44
N TYR A 137 -20.82 -0.98 -3.49
CA TYR A 137 -22.20 -0.67 -3.92
C TYR A 137 -22.58 -1.23 -5.29
N ARG A 138 -21.62 -1.58 -6.15
CA ARG A 138 -21.87 -2.12 -7.48
C ARG A 138 -20.73 -3.02 -7.94
N ALA A 139 -21.07 -4.06 -8.71
CA ALA A 139 -20.09 -4.86 -9.43
C ALA A 139 -20.55 -5.12 -10.85
N VAL A 140 -19.61 -5.15 -11.80
CA VAL A 140 -19.84 -5.40 -13.22
C VAL A 140 -18.82 -6.40 -13.71
N ARG A 141 -19.29 -7.43 -14.41
CA ARG A 141 -18.43 -8.38 -15.14
C ARG A 141 -18.21 -7.87 -16.55
N VAL A 142 -16.98 -7.86 -16.98
CA VAL A 142 -16.58 -7.61 -18.37
C VAL A 142 -16.06 -8.91 -18.95
N THR A 143 -16.72 -9.41 -19.98
CA THR A 143 -16.32 -10.63 -20.70
C THR A 143 -15.87 -10.27 -22.10
N HIS A 144 -14.90 -11.01 -22.59
CA HIS A 144 -14.30 -10.85 -23.91
C HIS A 144 -14.55 -12.10 -24.76
N ALA A 145 -13.89 -12.17 -25.91
CA ALA A 145 -13.91 -13.39 -26.74
C ALA A 145 -13.53 -14.64 -25.92
N PRO A 146 -14.05 -15.83 -26.27
CA PRO A 146 -13.72 -17.06 -25.56
C PRO A 146 -12.22 -17.28 -25.41
N GLY A 147 -11.75 -17.53 -24.17
CA GLY A 147 -10.35 -17.75 -23.84
C GLY A 147 -9.55 -16.49 -23.49
N ALA A 148 -10.09 -15.29 -23.67
CA ALA A 148 -9.40 -14.04 -23.35
C ALA A 148 -9.43 -13.67 -21.85
N GLY A 149 -10.13 -14.46 -21.01
CA GLY A 149 -10.34 -14.11 -19.61
C GLY A 149 -11.55 -13.22 -19.38
N GLU A 150 -11.70 -12.79 -18.14
CA GLU A 150 -12.75 -11.84 -17.74
C GLU A 150 -12.20 -10.78 -16.79
N GLU A 151 -12.89 -9.66 -16.68
CA GLU A 151 -12.60 -8.64 -15.68
C GLU A 151 -13.81 -8.44 -14.77
N VAL A 152 -13.54 -8.18 -13.49
CA VAL A 152 -14.56 -7.80 -12.51
C VAL A 152 -14.25 -6.40 -12.05
N LEU A 153 -15.17 -5.46 -12.33
CA LEU A 153 -15.11 -4.09 -11.84
C LEU A 153 -15.97 -3.99 -10.58
N ILE A 154 -15.40 -3.48 -9.50
CA ILE A 154 -16.05 -3.35 -8.19
C ILE A 154 -16.02 -1.88 -7.79
N GLY A 155 -17.17 -1.24 -7.75
CA GLY A 155 -17.33 0.13 -7.28
C GLY A 155 -17.48 0.17 -5.76
N ALA A 156 -16.68 1.01 -5.14
CA ALA A 156 -16.64 1.18 -3.69
C ALA A 156 -16.63 2.65 -3.31
N ARG A 157 -17.13 2.94 -2.10
CA ARG A 157 -17.15 4.28 -1.51
C ARG A 157 -16.52 4.24 -0.13
N LEU A 158 -15.60 5.16 0.11
CA LEU A 158 -14.99 5.38 1.41
C LEU A 158 -15.88 6.25 2.31
N ALA A 159 -15.68 6.19 3.61
CA ALA A 159 -16.47 6.94 4.59
C ALA A 159 -16.41 8.47 4.38
N GLY A 160 -15.39 8.99 3.71
CA GLY A 160 -15.26 10.39 3.30
C GLY A 160 -16.16 10.80 2.13
N GLY A 161 -16.75 9.84 1.42
CA GLY A 161 -17.56 10.06 0.22
C GLY A 161 -16.80 9.86 -1.08
N ASP A 162 -15.48 9.71 -1.03
CA ASP A 162 -14.66 9.41 -2.19
C ASP A 162 -14.99 8.05 -2.77
N GLU A 163 -15.08 7.96 -4.09
CA GLU A 163 -15.40 6.73 -4.80
C GLU A 163 -14.15 6.18 -5.50
N LEU A 164 -14.06 4.87 -5.54
CA LEU A 164 -13.02 4.17 -6.27
C LEU A 164 -13.59 2.95 -6.99
N THR A 165 -12.90 2.50 -8.02
CA THR A 165 -13.20 1.25 -8.71
C THR A 165 -11.99 0.32 -8.61
N CYS A 166 -12.21 -0.89 -8.10
CA CYS A 166 -11.24 -1.97 -8.18
C CYS A 166 -11.50 -2.75 -9.46
N ALA A 167 -10.50 -2.86 -10.33
CA ALA A 167 -10.53 -3.72 -11.51
C ALA A 167 -9.70 -4.96 -11.24
N VAL A 168 -10.27 -6.15 -11.43
CA VAL A 168 -9.63 -7.45 -11.22
C VAL A 168 -9.71 -8.22 -12.52
N SER A 169 -8.55 -8.46 -13.14
CA SER A 169 -8.43 -9.29 -14.34
C SER A 169 -8.23 -10.75 -13.96
N ILE A 170 -9.05 -11.64 -14.50
CA ILE A 170 -9.04 -13.07 -14.24
C ILE A 170 -8.64 -13.78 -15.53
N ASP A 171 -7.59 -14.60 -15.46
CA ASP A 171 -7.06 -15.32 -16.61
C ASP A 171 -8.02 -16.43 -17.06
N GLY A 172 -8.37 -16.46 -18.34
CA GLY A 172 -9.23 -17.47 -18.94
C GLY A 172 -8.58 -18.84 -19.10
N ASP A 173 -7.25 -18.87 -19.23
CA ASP A 173 -6.51 -20.12 -19.53
C ASP A 173 -6.08 -20.88 -18.28
N THR A 174 -5.99 -20.23 -17.13
CA THR A 174 -5.43 -20.79 -15.88
C THR A 174 -6.44 -20.90 -14.75
N SER A 175 -7.57 -21.53 -14.98
CA SER A 175 -8.53 -21.91 -13.91
C SER A 175 -8.96 -20.78 -12.96
N GLY A 176 -9.18 -19.55 -13.48
CA GLY A 176 -9.78 -18.47 -12.71
C GLY A 176 -8.82 -17.79 -11.73
N MET A 177 -7.53 -17.71 -12.04
CA MET A 177 -6.55 -16.97 -11.22
C MET A 177 -6.55 -15.49 -11.56
N VAL A 178 -6.30 -14.63 -10.55
CA VAL A 178 -6.05 -13.21 -10.77
C VAL A 178 -4.77 -13.05 -11.59
N ALA A 179 -4.91 -12.45 -12.76
CA ALA A 179 -3.79 -12.04 -13.59
C ALA A 179 -3.24 -10.68 -13.15
N ASP A 180 -4.15 -9.73 -12.85
CA ASP A 180 -3.83 -8.39 -12.40
C ASP A 180 -4.98 -7.79 -11.57
N ALA A 181 -4.66 -6.81 -10.72
CA ALA A 181 -5.66 -6.03 -9.99
C ALA A 181 -5.14 -4.62 -9.72
N PHE A 182 -5.96 -3.61 -10.00
CA PHE A 182 -5.60 -2.22 -9.76
C PHE A 182 -6.81 -1.40 -9.30
N LEU A 183 -6.52 -0.25 -8.70
CA LEU A 183 -7.52 0.70 -8.21
C LEU A 183 -7.54 1.94 -9.10
N VAL A 184 -8.74 2.42 -9.42
CA VAL A 184 -8.98 3.64 -10.19
C VAL A 184 -9.64 4.66 -9.25
N PRO A 185 -9.11 5.91 -9.12
CA PRO A 185 -9.67 6.95 -8.27
C PRO A 185 -10.91 7.59 -8.91
N ASP A 186 -11.90 6.79 -9.27
CA ASP A 186 -13.12 7.24 -9.92
C ASP A 186 -14.28 6.27 -9.66
N SER A 187 -15.51 6.75 -9.76
CA SER A 187 -16.71 5.92 -9.63
C SER A 187 -16.80 4.86 -10.75
N ILE A 188 -17.37 3.70 -10.43
CA ILE A 188 -17.55 2.64 -11.43
C ILE A 188 -18.38 3.11 -12.63
N GLY A 189 -19.32 4.06 -12.44
CA GLY A 189 -20.10 4.63 -13.53
C GLY A 189 -19.22 5.37 -14.56
N ARG A 190 -18.25 6.18 -14.09
CA ARG A 190 -17.31 6.89 -14.98
C ARG A 190 -16.32 5.96 -15.64
N VAL A 191 -15.84 4.95 -14.90
CA VAL A 191 -14.96 3.91 -15.45
C VAL A 191 -15.66 3.17 -16.58
N LEU A 192 -16.92 2.75 -16.39
CA LEU A 192 -17.71 2.08 -17.42
C LEU A 192 -17.91 2.94 -18.68
N VAL A 193 -18.32 4.19 -18.50
CA VAL A 193 -18.49 5.13 -19.65
C VAL A 193 -17.17 5.25 -20.44
N THR A 194 -16.05 5.32 -19.74
CA THR A 194 -14.73 5.39 -20.39
C THR A 194 -14.35 4.09 -21.09
N ALA A 195 -14.60 2.94 -20.44
CA ALA A 195 -14.30 1.62 -20.98
C ALA A 195 -15.16 1.32 -22.20
N GLU A 196 -16.47 1.53 -22.13
CA GLU A 196 -17.40 1.38 -23.25
C GLU A 196 -17.04 2.30 -24.43
N GLY A 197 -16.72 3.57 -24.16
CA GLY A 197 -16.36 4.54 -25.20
C GLY A 197 -15.03 4.25 -25.91
N ARG A 198 -14.12 3.49 -25.26
CA ARG A 198 -12.84 3.06 -25.84
C ARG A 198 -12.87 1.65 -26.41
N ASN A 199 -13.92 0.89 -26.10
CA ASN A 199 -14.03 -0.49 -26.54
C ASN A 199 -14.26 -0.55 -28.05
N THR A 200 -13.39 -1.25 -28.76
CA THR A 200 -13.49 -1.54 -30.18
C THR A 200 -13.77 -3.01 -30.47
N ASP A 201 -13.75 -3.85 -29.43
CA ASP A 201 -13.99 -5.29 -29.55
C ASP A 201 -15.50 -5.58 -29.50
N PRO A 202 -16.10 -6.11 -30.58
CA PRO A 202 -17.52 -6.42 -30.64
C PRO A 202 -17.94 -7.58 -29.71
N ASP A 203 -16.99 -8.39 -29.26
CA ASP A 203 -17.26 -9.52 -28.38
C ASP A 203 -17.24 -9.14 -26.89
N THR A 204 -16.78 -7.93 -26.56
CA THR A 204 -16.80 -7.44 -25.18
C THR A 204 -18.23 -7.16 -24.71
N ARG A 205 -18.58 -7.66 -23.54
CA ARG A 205 -19.88 -7.47 -22.88
C ARG A 205 -19.69 -6.98 -21.46
N PHE A 206 -20.52 -6.01 -21.08
CA PHE A 206 -20.61 -5.48 -19.71
C PHE A 206 -21.93 -5.96 -19.11
N ALA A 207 -21.89 -6.62 -17.97
CA ALA A 207 -23.07 -7.14 -17.28
C ALA A 207 -22.97 -6.86 -15.78
N ASP A 208 -24.04 -6.27 -15.20
CA ASP A 208 -24.14 -6.17 -13.76
C ASP A 208 -24.08 -7.55 -13.11
N MET A 209 -23.38 -7.66 -12.00
CA MET A 209 -23.30 -8.90 -11.22
C MET A 209 -23.63 -8.66 -9.76
N ALA A 210 -24.10 -9.72 -9.07
CA ALA A 210 -24.38 -9.63 -7.66
C ALA A 210 -23.09 -9.42 -6.83
N LEU A 211 -23.13 -8.57 -5.80
CA LEU A 211 -21.96 -8.31 -4.94
C LEU A 211 -21.40 -9.58 -4.28
N VAL A 212 -22.29 -10.53 -3.93
CA VAL A 212 -21.89 -11.81 -3.35
C VAL A 212 -21.08 -12.64 -4.39
N GLU A 213 -21.50 -12.61 -5.64
CA GLU A 213 -20.79 -13.29 -6.73
C GLU A 213 -19.43 -12.63 -6.99
N ALA A 214 -19.39 -11.29 -7.07
CA ALA A 214 -18.15 -10.53 -7.22
C ALA A 214 -17.14 -10.84 -6.11
N ARG A 215 -17.62 -10.90 -4.86
CA ARG A 215 -16.79 -11.26 -3.70
C ARG A 215 -16.24 -12.68 -3.83
N THR A 216 -17.06 -13.63 -4.26
CA THR A 216 -16.66 -15.03 -4.40
C THR A 216 -15.60 -15.18 -5.50
N CYS A 217 -15.82 -14.58 -6.67
CA CYS A 217 -14.86 -14.61 -7.78
C CYS A 217 -13.52 -13.98 -7.36
N SER A 218 -13.54 -12.78 -6.80
CA SER A 218 -12.31 -12.08 -6.40
C SER A 218 -11.56 -12.84 -5.30
N SER A 219 -12.26 -13.38 -4.29
CA SER A 219 -11.63 -14.14 -3.20
C SER A 219 -11.04 -15.47 -3.69
N ALA A 220 -11.74 -16.22 -4.52
CA ALA A 220 -11.26 -17.47 -5.07
C ALA A 220 -10.02 -17.26 -5.95
N ALA A 221 -10.08 -16.27 -6.84
CA ALA A 221 -9.00 -15.90 -7.73
C ALA A 221 -7.76 -15.41 -6.94
N TRP A 222 -7.95 -14.65 -5.85
CA TRP A 222 -6.87 -14.16 -4.97
C TRP A 222 -6.18 -15.30 -4.21
N HIS A 223 -6.93 -16.26 -3.68
CA HIS A 223 -6.37 -17.43 -3.00
C HIS A 223 -5.57 -18.33 -3.96
N GLY A 224 -6.05 -18.50 -5.19
CA GLY A 224 -5.34 -19.19 -6.26
C GLY A 224 -3.97 -18.56 -6.55
N HIS A 225 -3.90 -17.24 -6.65
CA HIS A 225 -2.66 -16.49 -6.89
C HIS A 225 -1.63 -16.70 -5.77
N ARG A 226 -2.00 -16.56 -4.49
CA ARG A 226 -1.10 -16.78 -3.34
C ARG A 226 -0.52 -18.22 -3.32
N SER A 227 -1.31 -19.23 -3.64
CA SER A 227 -0.89 -20.63 -3.63
C SER A 227 0.02 -20.99 -4.82
N SER A 228 -0.11 -20.35 -5.97
CA SER A 228 0.75 -20.55 -7.13
C SER A 228 2.14 -19.92 -6.94
N TRP A 229 2.21 -18.78 -6.24
CA TRP A 229 3.46 -18.10 -5.93
C TRP A 229 4.31 -18.90 -4.94
N SER A 230 3.70 -19.48 -3.91
CA SER A 230 4.37 -20.34 -2.93
C SER A 230 4.87 -21.68 -3.53
N ARG A 231 4.24 -22.17 -4.60
CA ARG A 231 4.69 -23.38 -5.31
C ARG A 231 5.87 -23.11 -6.23
N ARG A 232 5.97 -21.95 -6.88
CA ARG A 232 7.11 -21.59 -7.74
C ARG A 232 8.40 -21.36 -6.95
N THR A 233 8.33 -20.92 -5.72
CA THR A 233 9.51 -20.73 -4.87
C THR A 233 10.03 -22.02 -4.23
N ARG A 234 9.24 -23.10 -4.18
CA ARG A 234 9.64 -24.40 -3.58
C ARG A 234 10.05 -25.48 -4.59
N GLY A 235 9.98 -25.25 -5.88
CA GLY A 235 10.14 -26.29 -6.89
C GLY A 235 11.31 -26.11 -7.84
N ARG A 236 12.55 -26.21 -7.32
CA ARG A 236 13.69 -26.56 -8.17
C ARG A 236 14.46 -27.70 -7.53
N PRO A 237 14.23 -28.98 -7.93
CA PRO A 237 15.09 -30.06 -7.48
C PRO A 237 16.48 -29.85 -8.06
N ALA A 238 17.48 -29.90 -7.19
CA ALA A 238 18.90 -29.91 -7.56
C ALA A 238 19.15 -31.03 -8.59
N GLY A 239 19.57 -30.65 -9.79
CA GLY A 239 19.96 -31.58 -10.84
C GLY A 239 21.07 -32.49 -10.34
N ARG A 240 20.82 -33.79 -10.39
CA ARG A 240 21.87 -34.82 -10.23
C ARG A 240 22.83 -34.66 -11.40
N SER A 241 24.10 -34.36 -11.10
CA SER A 241 25.18 -34.54 -12.03
C SER A 241 25.36 -36.03 -12.23
N CYS A 242 25.10 -36.53 -13.44
CA CYS A 242 25.60 -37.84 -13.89
C CYS A 242 26.99 -37.59 -14.47
N SER A 243 28.01 -38.05 -13.73
CA SER A 243 29.31 -38.37 -14.33
C SER A 243 29.20 -39.68 -15.08
N GLY A 244 29.67 -39.70 -16.31
CA GLY A 244 29.89 -40.84 -17.15
C GLY A 244 30.82 -40.41 -18.29
#